data_17e6e48cffd9115ca354704c4c9f8a31
#
_entry.id   17e6e48cffd9115ca354704c4c9f8a31
#
_cell.length_a   1.000
_cell.length_b   1.000
_cell.length_c   1.000
_cell.angle_alpha   90.00
_cell.angle_beta   90.00
_cell.angle_gamma   90.00
#
_symmetry.space_group_name_H-M   'P 1'
#
loop_
_entity.id
_entity.type
_entity.pdbx_description
1 polymer ?
#
loop_
_entity_poly.entity_id
_entity_poly.type
_entity_poly.pdbx_seq_one_letter_code
_entity_poly.pdbx_strand_id
1 'polypeptide(L)'
;MNRLSKLENLTAYTVVEKKELKEVNGYGYILSHNKTKARVAVIENDDTNKVFTIGFRTPPADDTGVPHITEHSVLCGSRKFPVKDPFVELCKGSLNTFLNAMTYSDKTVYPLASLNEKDFHNLMHVYMDAVFYPNMYEKKEIMMQEGWHYEIDEETGELTYNGVVFNEMKGLYSSSEQQLYRIIEKSLLP
;
A
#
# COMPACT_ATOMS: atom_id res chain seq x y z
N MET A 1 23.23 1.02 -24.43
CA MET A 1 22.51 -0.27 -24.48
C MET A 1 21.03 0.04 -24.29
N ASN A 2 20.22 -0.22 -25.31
CA ASN A 2 18.81 0.21 -25.29
C ASN A 2 18.07 -0.55 -24.18
N ARG A 3 17.45 0.19 -23.20
CA ARG A 3 16.73 -0.41 -22.06
C ARG A 3 15.57 -1.33 -22.50
N LEU A 4 15.02 -1.08 -23.69
CA LEU A 4 14.03 -1.95 -24.35
C LEU A 4 14.47 -3.42 -24.41
N SER A 5 15.74 -3.68 -24.74
CA SER A 5 16.25 -5.06 -24.84
C SER A 5 16.22 -5.81 -23.52
N LYS A 6 16.18 -5.10 -22.38
CA LYS A 6 16.07 -5.72 -21.05
C LYS A 6 14.66 -6.17 -20.73
N LEU A 7 13.64 -5.39 -21.08
CA LEU A 7 12.22 -5.76 -20.81
C LEU A 7 11.77 -6.90 -21.72
N GLU A 8 12.18 -6.90 -22.98
CA GLU A 8 11.87 -7.96 -23.96
C GLU A 8 12.54 -9.30 -23.63
N ASN A 9 13.64 -9.27 -22.88
CA ASN A 9 14.36 -10.47 -22.45
C ASN A 9 13.86 -11.06 -21.11
N LEU A 10 12.82 -10.48 -20.50
CA LEU A 10 12.21 -10.99 -19.27
C LEU A 10 11.32 -12.20 -19.57
N THR A 11 11.86 -13.41 -19.39
CA THR A 11 11.14 -14.67 -19.71
C THR A 11 9.85 -14.87 -18.92
N ALA A 12 9.73 -14.25 -17.73
CA ALA A 12 8.55 -14.34 -16.88
C ALA A 12 7.41 -13.38 -17.30
N TYR A 13 7.69 -12.45 -18.22
CA TYR A 13 6.74 -11.41 -18.62
C TYR A 13 6.62 -11.30 -20.13
N THR A 14 5.46 -10.86 -20.58
CA THR A 14 5.20 -10.49 -21.98
C THR A 14 4.85 -9.01 -22.03
N VAL A 15 5.50 -8.24 -22.90
CA VAL A 15 5.15 -6.85 -23.18
C VAL A 15 3.86 -6.84 -24.00
N VAL A 16 2.79 -6.28 -23.41
CA VAL A 16 1.46 -6.21 -24.03
C VAL A 16 1.27 -4.92 -24.80
N GLU A 17 1.79 -3.82 -24.28
CA GLU A 17 1.65 -2.49 -24.87
C GLU A 17 2.91 -1.67 -24.62
N LYS A 18 3.24 -0.82 -25.59
CA LYS A 18 4.26 0.22 -25.48
C LYS A 18 3.71 1.52 -26.06
N LYS A 19 3.88 2.61 -25.32
CA LYS A 19 3.43 3.93 -25.76
C LYS A 19 4.44 5.02 -25.39
N GLU A 20 4.66 5.96 -26.31
CA GLU A 20 5.39 7.19 -26.00
C GLU A 20 4.50 8.09 -25.10
N LEU A 21 5.08 8.59 -24.03
CA LEU A 21 4.44 9.48 -23.06
C LEU A 21 5.13 10.85 -23.15
N LYS A 22 4.63 11.70 -24.02
CA LYS A 22 5.22 13.03 -24.30
C LYS A 22 5.19 13.94 -23.09
N GLU A 23 4.16 13.81 -22.25
CA GLU A 23 3.95 14.60 -21.04
C GLU A 23 5.05 14.41 -19.99
N VAL A 24 5.71 13.25 -20.00
CA VAL A 24 6.79 12.92 -19.06
C VAL A 24 8.12 12.65 -19.77
N ASN A 25 8.21 13.00 -21.05
CA ASN A 25 9.40 12.79 -21.88
C ASN A 25 9.94 11.35 -21.80
N GLY A 26 9.06 10.36 -21.99
CA GLY A 26 9.43 8.97 -21.76
C GLY A 26 8.57 7.95 -22.50
N TYR A 27 8.67 6.71 -22.07
CA TYR A 27 7.91 5.59 -22.59
C TYR A 27 7.18 4.85 -21.48
N GLY A 28 5.94 4.46 -21.75
CA GLY A 28 5.15 3.57 -20.91
C GLY A 28 5.10 2.16 -21.50
N TYR A 29 5.18 1.16 -20.65
CA TYR A 29 5.04 -0.25 -21.01
C TYR A 29 4.02 -0.92 -20.11
N ILE A 30 3.17 -1.74 -20.67
CA ILE A 30 2.31 -2.67 -19.93
C ILE A 30 2.83 -4.08 -20.17
N LEU A 31 3.16 -4.76 -19.08
CA LEU A 31 3.59 -6.16 -19.10
C LEU A 31 2.54 -7.03 -18.42
N SER A 32 2.45 -8.29 -18.86
CA SER A 32 1.68 -9.34 -18.21
C SER A 32 2.60 -10.43 -17.71
N HIS A 33 2.51 -10.78 -16.43
CA HIS A 33 3.23 -11.91 -15.88
C HIS A 33 2.67 -13.22 -16.44
N ASN A 34 3.52 -14.04 -17.08
CA ASN A 34 3.08 -15.17 -17.88
C ASN A 34 2.27 -16.21 -17.10
N LYS A 35 2.61 -16.44 -15.83
CA LYS A 35 1.97 -17.42 -14.96
C LYS A 35 0.71 -16.91 -14.30
N THR A 36 0.76 -15.72 -13.65
CA THR A 36 -0.33 -15.21 -12.81
C THR A 36 -1.24 -14.22 -13.53
N LYS A 37 -0.84 -13.75 -14.73
CA LYS A 37 -1.52 -12.67 -15.47
C LYS A 37 -1.54 -11.33 -14.75
N ALA A 38 -0.77 -11.19 -13.67
CA ALA A 38 -0.60 -9.89 -13.01
C ALA A 38 -0.05 -8.85 -14.00
N ARG A 39 -0.60 -7.65 -13.95
CA ARG A 39 -0.20 -6.53 -14.82
C ARG A 39 0.89 -5.71 -14.13
N VAL A 40 1.90 -5.33 -14.90
CA VAL A 40 2.97 -4.43 -14.45
C VAL A 40 3.03 -3.26 -15.42
N ALA A 41 2.91 -2.05 -14.89
CA ALA A 41 3.17 -0.83 -15.65
C ALA A 41 4.60 -0.35 -15.36
N VAL A 42 5.35 -0.05 -16.40
CA VAL A 42 6.70 0.52 -16.31
C VAL A 42 6.70 1.85 -17.04
N ILE A 43 7.14 2.90 -16.37
CA ILE A 43 7.36 4.22 -16.98
C ILE A 43 8.88 4.48 -16.96
N GLU A 44 9.42 4.76 -18.11
CA GLU A 44 10.83 5.15 -18.29
C GLU A 44 10.89 6.59 -18.76
N ASN A 45 11.54 7.46 -17.97
CA ASN A 45 11.72 8.87 -18.25
C ASN A 45 13.07 9.36 -17.70
N ASP A 46 13.31 10.67 -17.75
CA ASP A 46 14.54 11.31 -17.29
C ASP A 46 14.56 11.62 -15.78
N ASP A 47 13.48 11.32 -15.04
CA ASP A 47 13.43 11.52 -13.61
C ASP A 47 14.39 10.55 -12.89
N THR A 48 15.21 11.09 -12.02
CA THR A 48 16.16 10.33 -11.21
C THR A 48 15.48 9.66 -9.99
N ASN A 49 14.29 10.13 -9.60
CA ASN A 49 13.52 9.55 -8.50
C ASN A 49 12.86 8.25 -8.96
N LYS A 50 13.28 7.14 -8.37
CA LYS A 50 12.73 5.81 -8.67
C LYS A 50 11.48 5.59 -7.84
N VAL A 51 10.41 5.17 -8.49
CA VAL A 51 9.10 4.90 -7.86
C VAL A 51 8.74 3.44 -8.05
N PHE A 52 8.25 2.82 -6.99
CA PHE A 52 7.61 1.51 -7.02
C PHE A 52 6.26 1.58 -6.32
N THR A 53 5.27 0.91 -6.87
CA THR A 53 3.97 0.76 -6.24
C THR A 53 3.45 -0.65 -6.50
N ILE A 54 2.98 -1.33 -5.46
CA ILE A 54 2.18 -2.53 -5.59
C ILE A 54 0.76 -2.24 -5.11
N GLY A 55 -0.23 -2.67 -5.89
CA GLY A 55 -1.64 -2.38 -5.60
C GLY A 55 -2.54 -3.58 -5.81
N PHE A 56 -3.60 -3.63 -5.03
CA PHE A 56 -4.63 -4.67 -5.07
C PHE A 56 -6.01 -4.04 -5.15
N ARG A 57 -6.92 -4.69 -5.83
CA ARG A 57 -8.34 -4.35 -5.74
C ARG A 57 -8.89 -4.90 -4.42
N THR A 58 -9.36 -4.00 -3.58
CA THR A 58 -9.87 -4.31 -2.23
C THR A 58 -11.20 -3.59 -1.98
N PRO A 59 -12.24 -3.81 -2.83
CA PRO A 59 -13.54 -3.22 -2.56
C PRO A 59 -14.06 -3.77 -1.23
N PRO A 60 -14.50 -2.90 -0.29
CA PRO A 60 -15.05 -3.34 0.98
C PRO A 60 -16.38 -4.07 0.74
N ALA A 61 -16.64 -5.14 1.50
CA ALA A 61 -17.91 -5.83 1.49
C ALA A 61 -18.94 -5.18 2.44
N ASP A 62 -18.44 -4.46 3.44
CA ASP A 62 -19.23 -3.83 4.50
C ASP A 62 -18.45 -2.68 5.17
N ASP A 63 -19.02 -2.09 6.21
CA ASP A 63 -18.44 -0.97 6.95
C ASP A 63 -17.46 -1.40 8.09
N THR A 64 -17.01 -2.66 8.14
CA THR A 64 -16.10 -3.17 9.20
C THR A 64 -14.67 -2.69 9.08
N GLY A 65 -14.29 -2.07 7.94
CA GLY A 65 -12.97 -1.50 7.72
C GLY A 65 -11.88 -2.53 7.38
N VAL A 66 -12.25 -3.75 7.00
CA VAL A 66 -11.30 -4.85 6.72
C VAL A 66 -10.18 -4.47 5.76
N PRO A 67 -10.41 -3.77 4.62
CA PRO A 67 -9.31 -3.38 3.73
C PRO A 67 -8.27 -2.48 4.40
N HIS A 68 -8.69 -1.50 5.20
CA HIS A 68 -7.81 -0.57 5.89
C HIS A 68 -7.06 -1.24 7.06
N ILE A 69 -7.76 -2.08 7.85
CA ILE A 69 -7.13 -2.89 8.89
C ILE A 69 -6.09 -3.83 8.28
N THR A 70 -6.37 -4.43 7.12
CA THR A 70 -5.43 -5.30 6.40
C THR A 70 -4.21 -4.51 5.92
N GLU A 71 -4.40 -3.29 5.41
CA GLU A 71 -3.29 -2.41 5.00
C GLU A 71 -2.30 -2.20 6.14
N HIS A 72 -2.77 -1.78 7.33
CA HIS A 72 -1.94 -1.60 8.52
C HIS A 72 -1.28 -2.91 8.94
N SER A 73 -2.07 -3.98 9.04
CA SER A 73 -1.61 -5.30 9.51
C SER A 73 -0.51 -5.92 8.66
N VAL A 74 -0.54 -5.70 7.34
CA VAL A 74 0.49 -6.16 6.39
C VAL A 74 1.84 -5.53 6.71
N LEU A 75 1.88 -4.29 7.19
CA LEU A 75 3.11 -3.56 7.49
C LEU A 75 3.65 -3.82 8.91
N CYS A 76 2.96 -4.62 9.73
CA CYS A 76 3.37 -4.98 11.10
C CYS A 76 4.37 -6.14 11.18
N GLY A 77 5.24 -6.26 10.17
CA GLY A 77 6.28 -7.27 10.07
C GLY A 77 5.99 -8.41 9.09
N SER A 78 7.05 -9.03 8.62
CA SER A 78 6.99 -10.04 7.58
C SER A 78 7.99 -11.16 7.83
N ARG A 79 7.94 -12.19 6.99
CA ARG A 79 8.78 -13.38 7.10
C ARG A 79 10.29 -13.07 7.22
N LYS A 80 10.81 -12.15 6.40
CA LYS A 80 12.23 -11.75 6.41
C LYS A 80 12.51 -10.58 7.34
N PHE A 81 11.50 -9.79 7.65
CA PHE A 81 11.60 -8.61 8.49
C PHE A 81 10.61 -8.71 9.66
N PRO A 82 10.89 -9.63 10.64
CA PRO A 82 9.94 -9.96 11.71
C PRO A 82 9.90 -8.94 12.85
N VAL A 83 10.38 -7.72 12.62
CA VAL A 83 10.32 -6.60 13.58
C VAL A 83 8.88 -6.10 13.73
N LYS A 84 8.59 -5.45 14.86
CA LYS A 84 7.21 -5.03 15.20
C LYS A 84 6.64 -4.04 14.20
N ASP A 85 7.45 -3.09 13.74
CA ASP A 85 7.03 -2.02 12.87
C ASP A 85 8.15 -1.63 11.89
N PRO A 86 8.36 -2.46 10.85
CA PRO A 86 9.39 -2.19 9.85
C PRO A 86 9.11 -0.90 9.06
N PHE A 87 7.84 -0.50 8.92
CA PHE A 87 7.46 0.73 8.22
C PHE A 87 8.02 1.97 8.92
N VAL A 88 7.80 2.10 10.23
CA VAL A 88 8.33 3.24 11.03
C VAL A 88 9.85 3.26 11.02
N GLU A 89 10.51 2.10 11.09
CA GLU A 89 11.96 2.02 11.00
C GLU A 89 12.48 2.48 9.63
N LEU A 90 11.80 2.14 8.54
CA LEU A 90 12.13 2.63 7.21
C LEU A 90 11.88 4.12 7.05
N CYS A 91 10.79 4.66 7.58
CA CYS A 91 10.52 6.10 7.58
C CYS A 91 11.63 6.92 8.24
N LYS A 92 12.23 6.38 9.31
CA LYS A 92 13.29 7.04 10.07
C LYS A 92 14.69 6.81 9.51
N GLY A 93 14.95 5.63 8.97
CA GLY A 93 16.30 5.15 8.67
C GLY A 93 16.67 5.06 7.20
N SER A 94 15.72 5.18 6.26
CA SER A 94 15.98 5.11 4.82
C SER A 94 16.17 6.48 4.19
N LEU A 95 16.65 6.49 2.93
CA LEU A 95 16.80 7.67 2.08
C LEU A 95 15.55 7.87 1.20
N ASN A 96 14.40 7.43 1.66
CA ASN A 96 13.15 7.55 0.91
C ASN A 96 12.82 9.01 0.61
N THR A 97 12.27 9.25 -0.57
CA THR A 97 11.63 10.53 -0.94
C THR A 97 10.13 10.47 -0.77
N PHE A 98 9.58 9.26 -0.75
CA PHE A 98 8.19 8.97 -0.45
C PHE A 98 8.04 7.54 0.07
N LEU A 99 7.26 7.35 1.12
CA LEU A 99 6.95 6.05 1.69
C LEU A 99 5.56 6.11 2.31
N ASN A 100 4.63 5.25 1.86
CA ASN A 100 3.27 5.25 2.38
C ASN A 100 2.56 3.91 2.10
N ALA A 101 1.38 3.75 2.70
CA ALA A 101 0.35 2.82 2.32
C ALA A 101 -0.98 3.59 2.29
N MET A 102 -1.90 3.24 1.41
CA MET A 102 -3.14 3.98 1.22
C MET A 102 -4.27 3.03 0.81
N THR A 103 -5.36 3.06 1.57
CA THR A 103 -6.60 2.37 1.23
C THR A 103 -7.62 3.38 0.69
N TYR A 104 -8.05 3.13 -0.54
CA TYR A 104 -9.10 3.87 -1.23
C TYR A 104 -10.41 3.05 -1.21
N SER A 105 -11.46 3.61 -1.78
CA SER A 105 -12.78 2.95 -1.84
C SER A 105 -12.80 1.60 -2.57
N ASP A 106 -11.88 1.36 -3.50
CA ASP A 106 -11.86 0.16 -4.35
C ASP A 106 -10.50 -0.56 -4.41
N LYS A 107 -9.45 0.01 -3.81
CA LYS A 107 -8.07 -0.49 -3.90
C LYS A 107 -7.23 -0.12 -2.70
N THR A 108 -6.20 -0.90 -2.44
CA THR A 108 -5.12 -0.59 -1.50
C THR A 108 -3.80 -0.58 -2.24
N VAL A 109 -2.97 0.44 -2.02
CA VAL A 109 -1.68 0.61 -2.69
C VAL A 109 -0.56 0.86 -1.69
N TYR A 110 0.62 0.36 -1.99
CA TYR A 110 1.84 0.47 -1.18
C TYR A 110 2.93 1.14 -2.03
N PRO A 111 2.94 2.49 -2.11
CA PRO A 111 3.92 3.24 -2.88
C PRO A 111 5.19 3.53 -2.09
N LEU A 112 6.30 3.56 -2.80
CA LEU A 112 7.58 4.03 -2.29
C LEU A 112 8.38 4.74 -3.38
N ALA A 113 9.28 5.63 -2.97
CA ALA A 113 10.22 6.27 -3.87
C ALA A 113 11.56 6.58 -3.18
N SER A 114 12.65 6.53 -3.95
CA SER A 114 13.97 6.94 -3.49
C SER A 114 14.84 7.39 -4.67
N LEU A 115 15.65 8.41 -4.45
CA LEU A 115 16.72 8.84 -5.37
C LEU A 115 17.92 7.88 -5.35
N ASN A 116 18.14 7.21 -4.21
CA ASN A 116 19.24 6.27 -4.03
C ASN A 116 18.84 4.87 -4.52
N GLU A 117 19.59 4.32 -5.47
CA GLU A 117 19.26 3.03 -6.09
C GLU A 117 19.32 1.86 -5.11
N LYS A 118 20.30 1.82 -4.22
CA LYS A 118 20.43 0.77 -3.21
C LYS A 118 19.29 0.83 -2.20
N ASP A 119 18.96 2.03 -1.75
CA ASP A 119 17.84 2.25 -0.85
C ASP A 119 16.50 1.87 -1.50
N PHE A 120 16.28 2.29 -2.74
CA PHE A 120 15.09 1.90 -3.52
C PHE A 120 14.90 0.38 -3.58
N HIS A 121 15.97 -0.39 -3.87
CA HIS A 121 15.89 -1.83 -3.90
C HIS A 121 15.63 -2.44 -2.51
N ASN A 122 16.20 -1.87 -1.45
CA ASN A 122 15.94 -2.31 -0.08
C ASN A 122 14.47 -2.06 0.32
N LEU A 123 13.96 -0.87 0.07
CA LEU A 123 12.56 -0.50 0.32
C LEU A 123 11.60 -1.44 -0.43
N MET A 124 11.85 -1.64 -1.73
CA MET A 124 11.06 -2.54 -2.55
C MET A 124 11.08 -3.98 -2.00
N HIS A 125 12.25 -4.47 -1.55
CA HIS A 125 12.38 -5.81 -0.96
C HIS A 125 11.56 -5.94 0.33
N VAL A 126 11.60 -4.95 1.22
CA VAL A 126 10.80 -4.96 2.46
C VAL A 126 9.31 -4.95 2.14
N TYR A 127 8.86 -4.06 1.25
CA TYR A 127 7.44 -3.96 0.87
C TYR A 127 6.92 -5.22 0.19
N MET A 128 7.70 -5.80 -0.72
CA MET A 128 7.33 -7.06 -1.38
C MET A 128 7.22 -8.22 -0.38
N ASP A 129 8.15 -8.31 0.57
CA ASP A 129 8.07 -9.38 1.59
C ASP A 129 6.89 -9.13 2.55
N ALA A 130 6.63 -7.89 2.95
CA ALA A 130 5.48 -7.53 3.78
C ALA A 130 4.16 -7.89 3.11
N VAL A 131 3.98 -7.51 1.85
CA VAL A 131 2.72 -7.73 1.12
C VAL A 131 2.47 -9.21 0.81
N PHE A 132 3.51 -9.98 0.47
CA PHE A 132 3.33 -11.39 0.09
C PHE A 132 3.48 -12.39 1.23
N TYR A 133 4.15 -12.00 2.32
CA TYR A 133 4.44 -12.89 3.45
C TYR A 133 4.30 -12.16 4.80
N PRO A 134 3.15 -11.50 5.05
CA PRO A 134 2.95 -10.76 6.29
C PRO A 134 2.83 -11.70 7.49
N ASN A 135 3.28 -11.23 8.65
CA ASN A 135 3.19 -11.98 9.90
C ASN A 135 1.77 -12.00 10.50
N MET A 136 0.85 -11.22 9.98
CA MET A 136 -0.51 -11.11 10.51
C MET A 136 -1.29 -12.44 10.52
N TYR A 137 -0.91 -13.41 9.68
CA TYR A 137 -1.52 -14.75 9.66
C TYR A 137 -1.06 -15.65 10.80
N GLU A 138 0.10 -15.34 11.41
CA GLU A 138 0.69 -16.14 12.47
C GLU A 138 0.59 -15.45 13.84
N LYS A 139 0.52 -14.10 13.85
CA LYS A 139 0.53 -13.27 15.06
C LYS A 139 -0.82 -12.56 15.22
N LYS A 140 -1.73 -13.17 15.98
CA LYS A 140 -3.05 -12.59 16.27
C LYS A 140 -2.99 -11.21 16.93
N GLU A 141 -1.89 -10.90 17.63
CA GLU A 141 -1.65 -9.63 18.32
C GLU A 141 -1.67 -8.45 17.36
N ILE A 142 -1.27 -8.66 16.09
CA ILE A 142 -1.33 -7.63 15.05
C ILE A 142 -2.80 -7.23 14.80
N MET A 143 -3.67 -8.23 14.60
CA MET A 143 -5.10 -7.96 14.40
C MET A 143 -5.76 -7.39 15.66
N MET A 144 -5.31 -7.79 16.84
CA MET A 144 -5.82 -7.24 18.11
C MET A 144 -5.41 -5.78 18.30
N GLN A 145 -4.30 -5.34 17.74
CA GLN A 145 -3.83 -3.96 17.80
C GLN A 145 -4.48 -3.09 16.71
N GLU A 146 -4.42 -3.54 15.45
CA GLU A 146 -4.86 -2.75 14.29
C GLU A 146 -6.38 -2.80 14.09
N GLY A 147 -7.00 -3.94 14.40
CA GLY A 147 -8.45 -4.14 14.32
C GLY A 147 -9.18 -3.47 15.47
N TRP A 148 -10.48 -3.24 15.28
CA TRP A 148 -11.34 -2.75 16.33
C TRP A 148 -11.76 -3.89 17.28
N HIS A 149 -11.90 -3.54 18.56
CA HIS A 149 -12.35 -4.44 19.63
C HIS A 149 -13.17 -3.68 20.66
N TYR A 150 -13.88 -4.43 21.51
CA TYR A 150 -14.57 -3.85 22.65
C TYR A 150 -13.60 -3.64 23.80
N GLU A 151 -13.71 -2.49 24.47
CA GLU A 151 -12.97 -2.14 25.66
C GLU A 151 -13.95 -1.60 26.71
N ILE A 152 -13.74 -1.97 27.96
CA ILE A 152 -14.49 -1.42 29.09
C ILE A 152 -13.69 -0.26 29.66
N ASP A 153 -14.30 0.92 29.68
CA ASP A 153 -13.73 2.09 30.36
C ASP A 153 -13.68 1.81 31.88
N GLU A 154 -12.48 1.83 32.44
CA GLU A 154 -12.25 1.44 33.83
C GLU A 154 -12.88 2.44 34.86
N GLU A 155 -13.10 3.69 34.45
CA GLU A 155 -13.66 4.72 35.33
C GLU A 155 -15.19 4.71 35.29
N THR A 156 -15.78 4.59 34.10
CA THR A 156 -17.24 4.70 33.90
C THR A 156 -17.93 3.35 33.83
N GLY A 157 -17.20 2.27 33.52
CA GLY A 157 -17.74 0.92 33.24
C GLY A 157 -18.46 0.82 31.89
N GLU A 158 -18.36 1.84 31.05
CA GLU A 158 -18.99 1.83 29.72
C GLU A 158 -18.22 0.98 28.73
N LEU A 159 -18.96 0.27 27.87
CA LEU A 159 -18.41 -0.49 26.77
C LEU A 159 -18.13 0.44 25.58
N THR A 160 -16.87 0.53 25.18
CA THR A 160 -16.41 1.37 24.08
C THR A 160 -15.79 0.55 22.97
N TYR A 161 -15.60 1.16 21.79
CA TYR A 161 -14.79 0.60 20.70
C TYR A 161 -13.41 1.22 20.74
N ASN A 162 -12.39 0.39 20.58
CA ASN A 162 -10.99 0.79 20.47
C ASN A 162 -10.29 0.03 19.36
N GLY A 163 -9.16 0.53 18.88
CA GLY A 163 -8.31 -0.04 17.84
C GLY A 163 -7.63 1.05 17.02
N VAL A 164 -6.44 0.78 16.50
CA VAL A 164 -5.63 1.78 15.79
C VAL A 164 -6.39 2.37 14.61
N VAL A 165 -6.83 1.55 13.69
CA VAL A 165 -7.58 2.00 12.49
C VAL A 165 -8.93 2.62 12.85
N PHE A 166 -9.63 2.06 13.84
CA PHE A 166 -10.91 2.63 14.31
C PHE A 166 -10.72 4.05 14.83
N ASN A 167 -9.72 4.28 15.68
CA ASN A 167 -9.45 5.58 16.27
C ASN A 167 -9.01 6.61 15.22
N GLU A 168 -8.20 6.19 14.24
CA GLU A 168 -7.83 7.01 13.10
C GLU A 168 -9.06 7.46 12.30
N MET A 169 -9.92 6.52 11.93
CA MET A 169 -11.14 6.83 11.17
C MET A 169 -12.12 7.67 11.97
N LYS A 170 -12.26 7.42 13.29
CA LYS A 170 -13.06 8.26 14.18
C LYS A 170 -12.54 9.70 14.20
N GLY A 171 -11.21 9.89 14.26
CA GLY A 171 -10.57 11.20 14.16
C GLY A 171 -10.82 11.88 12.82
N LEU A 172 -10.63 11.16 11.72
CA LEU A 172 -10.86 11.66 10.36
C LEU A 172 -12.31 12.11 10.15
N TYR A 173 -13.28 11.29 10.55
CA TYR A 173 -14.71 11.59 10.37
C TYR A 173 -15.27 12.55 11.44
N SER A 174 -14.49 13.02 12.41
CA SER A 174 -14.88 14.13 13.28
C SER A 174 -14.86 15.49 12.55
N SER A 175 -14.13 15.57 11.40
CA SER A 175 -14.09 16.76 10.56
C SER A 175 -15.40 16.92 9.77
N SER A 176 -16.03 18.10 9.85
CA SER A 176 -17.23 18.43 9.06
C SER A 176 -16.98 18.40 7.56
N GLU A 177 -15.77 18.76 7.12
CA GLU A 177 -15.35 18.70 5.73
C GLU A 177 -15.33 17.25 5.23
N GLN A 178 -14.76 16.32 5.97
CA GLN A 178 -14.72 14.91 5.61
C GLN A 178 -16.12 14.28 5.59
N GLN A 179 -17.00 14.68 6.50
CA GLN A 179 -18.39 14.26 6.49
C GLN A 179 -19.12 14.75 5.24
N LEU A 180 -18.89 16.01 4.83
CA LEU A 180 -19.45 16.58 3.61
C LEU A 180 -18.97 15.83 2.37
N TYR A 181 -17.68 15.60 2.23
CA TYR A 181 -17.13 14.82 1.11
C TYR A 181 -17.75 13.43 1.01
N ARG A 182 -17.89 12.72 2.13
CA ARG A 182 -18.54 11.40 2.15
C ARG A 182 -20.00 11.44 1.71
N ILE A 183 -20.75 12.46 2.13
CA ILE A 183 -22.15 12.64 1.70
C ILE A 183 -22.23 12.90 0.19
N ILE A 184 -21.34 13.75 -0.32
CA ILE A 184 -21.27 14.06 -1.76
C ILE A 184 -20.92 12.80 -2.56
N GLU A 185 -19.88 12.07 -2.13
CA GLU A 185 -19.45 10.84 -2.81
C GLU A 185 -20.59 9.80 -2.88
N LYS A 186 -21.25 9.52 -1.75
CA LYS A 186 -22.40 8.61 -1.71
C LYS A 186 -23.60 9.07 -2.54
N SER A 187 -23.75 10.38 -2.74
CA SER A 187 -24.86 10.94 -3.53
C SER A 187 -24.59 10.88 -5.02
N LEU A 188 -23.33 11.00 -5.44
CA LEU A 188 -22.93 11.02 -6.84
C LEU A 188 -22.54 9.64 -7.39
N LEU A 189 -22.04 8.78 -6.52
CA LEU A 189 -21.52 7.43 -6.84
C LEU A 189 -22.14 6.40 -5.88
N PRO A 190 -23.46 6.12 -6.02
CA PRO A 190 -24.19 5.20 -5.14
C PRO A 190 -23.74 3.74 -5.27
#